data_de2b6bb97b4e1e0dc08523d9b175d9a4
#
_entry.id   de2b6bb97b4e1e0dc08523d9b175d9a4
#
_cell.length_a   1.000
_cell.length_b   1.000
_cell.length_c   1.000
_cell.angle_alpha   90.00
_cell.angle_beta   90.00
_cell.angle_gamma   90.00
#
_symmetry.space_group_name_H-M   'P 1'
#
loop_
_entity.id
_entity.type
_entity.pdbx_description
1 polymer ?
#
loop_
_entity_poly.entity_id
_entity_poly.type
_entity_poly.pdbx_seq_one_letter_code
_entity_poly.pdbx_strand_id
1 'polypeptide(L)'
;EYLLGEIEKDLFLPKPVNKDNSVIPYQIHLYELNRILENLGAKSEIIKENAAKIVQLFTFRIPYYVGPIHAAGGGEKDKFSWAVRKSDEKLYPWNFDQIIDTEESAKRFIRRMTNKCTYLYGEDVLPKDSLLYSKFMVLNELNNLRLDGEKISVKLKQKIYNELFCKTRKVTQKKLRSFLIREGVTEKTVEISGIDGDFKASLKAYHDFKEKLTGVALSQEDKEEIILNIVLFGDDKKLLKQRLHKQFPNLTENQIKSITTLSYQGWGRLSRKFLEEITAPAPETGEVWSIMNALWETNDNLMQLLSQEYKFMESVEEYNSGREDRTLSYESIQNTYASPSVKRQIWQTLQVVKEIRTVMG
;
A
#
# COMPACT_ATOMS: atom_id res chain seq x y z
N GLU A 1 30.05 -15.45 -5.60
CA GLU A 1 31.37 -16.15 -5.62
C GLU A 1 31.70 -16.67 -7.03
N TYR A 2 30.84 -17.48 -7.70
CA TYR A 2 31.13 -18.01 -9.03
C TYR A 2 31.46 -16.92 -10.07
N LEU A 3 30.60 -15.89 -10.22
CA LEU A 3 30.78 -14.81 -11.19
C LEU A 3 32.04 -13.97 -10.90
N LEU A 4 32.38 -13.76 -9.63
CA LEU A 4 33.61 -13.09 -9.24
C LEU A 4 34.82 -13.93 -9.66
N GLY A 5 34.81 -15.22 -9.41
CA GLY A 5 35.89 -16.13 -9.84
C GLY A 5 36.09 -16.19 -11.35
N GLU A 6 35.01 -16.05 -12.15
CA GLU A 6 35.12 -15.98 -13.61
C GLU A 6 35.69 -14.66 -14.09
N ILE A 7 35.28 -13.52 -13.47
CA ILE A 7 35.85 -12.20 -13.78
C ILE A 7 37.37 -12.14 -13.44
N GLU A 8 37.75 -12.74 -12.32
CA GLU A 8 39.18 -12.77 -11.91
C GLU A 8 40.05 -13.59 -12.86
N LYS A 9 39.50 -14.61 -13.52
CA LYS A 9 40.23 -15.39 -14.52
C LYS A 9 40.41 -14.65 -15.83
N ASP A 10 39.34 -14.08 -16.39
CA ASP A 10 39.32 -13.59 -17.78
C ASP A 10 39.09 -12.07 -17.92
N LEU A 11 38.84 -11.35 -16.81
CA LEU A 11 38.49 -9.93 -16.79
C LEU A 11 37.18 -9.57 -17.55
N PHE A 12 36.40 -10.55 -17.94
CA PHE A 12 35.13 -10.39 -18.62
C PHE A 12 34.01 -11.09 -17.88
N LEU A 13 32.81 -10.50 -17.90
CA LEU A 13 31.61 -11.14 -17.41
C LEU A 13 31.16 -12.24 -18.37
N PRO A 14 31.13 -13.51 -17.95
CA PRO A 14 30.64 -14.58 -18.78
C PRO A 14 29.17 -14.38 -19.12
N LYS A 15 28.76 -14.67 -20.35
CA LYS A 15 27.34 -14.73 -20.68
C LYS A 15 26.71 -15.86 -19.86
N PRO A 16 25.59 -15.59 -19.15
CA PRO A 16 24.91 -16.63 -18.39
C PRO A 16 24.46 -17.74 -19.32
N VAL A 17 24.92 -18.96 -19.06
CA VAL A 17 24.57 -20.16 -19.85
C VAL A 17 23.22 -20.71 -19.42
N ASN A 18 22.83 -20.52 -18.16
CA ASN A 18 21.59 -21.01 -17.58
C ASN A 18 20.56 -19.89 -17.39
N LYS A 19 19.30 -20.16 -17.68
CA LYS A 19 18.18 -19.24 -17.48
C LYS A 19 18.03 -18.74 -16.04
N ASP A 20 18.43 -19.56 -15.07
CA ASP A 20 18.36 -19.22 -13.64
C ASP A 20 19.36 -18.12 -13.21
N ASN A 21 20.41 -17.89 -14.00
CA ASN A 21 21.41 -16.84 -13.76
C ASN A 21 21.40 -15.76 -14.85
N SER A 22 20.26 -15.50 -15.48
CA SER A 22 20.13 -14.53 -16.57
C SER A 22 20.33 -13.08 -16.16
N VAL A 23 20.28 -12.77 -14.87
CA VAL A 23 20.46 -11.42 -14.33
C VAL A 23 21.75 -11.35 -13.53
N ILE A 24 22.74 -10.64 -14.06
CA ILE A 24 23.98 -10.37 -13.34
C ILE A 24 23.70 -9.24 -12.35
N PRO A 25 23.95 -9.41 -11.03
CA PRO A 25 23.78 -8.36 -10.04
C PRO A 25 24.65 -7.13 -10.39
N TYR A 26 24.11 -5.92 -10.21
CA TYR A 26 24.83 -4.68 -10.52
C TYR A 26 26.14 -4.54 -9.74
N GLN A 27 26.27 -5.17 -8.57
CA GLN A 27 27.49 -5.20 -7.78
C GLN A 27 28.66 -5.82 -8.52
N ILE A 28 28.39 -6.81 -9.37
CA ILE A 28 29.43 -7.45 -10.21
C ILE A 28 29.89 -6.47 -11.31
N HIS A 29 28.96 -5.78 -11.95
CA HIS A 29 29.30 -4.73 -12.91
C HIS A 29 30.03 -3.56 -12.24
N LEU A 30 29.68 -3.21 -11.01
CA LEU A 30 30.40 -2.19 -10.25
C LEU A 30 31.84 -2.62 -9.94
N TYR A 31 32.05 -3.90 -9.60
CA TYR A 31 33.38 -4.46 -9.39
C TYR A 31 34.23 -4.35 -10.66
N GLU A 32 33.67 -4.78 -11.80
CA GLU A 32 34.32 -4.66 -13.12
C GLU A 32 34.64 -3.19 -13.44
N LEU A 33 33.69 -2.27 -13.26
CA LEU A 33 33.89 -0.84 -13.48
C LEU A 33 35.06 -0.28 -12.64
N ASN A 34 35.11 -0.63 -11.35
CA ASN A 34 36.20 -0.17 -10.47
C ASN A 34 37.54 -0.66 -10.96
N ARG A 35 37.66 -1.91 -11.39
CA ARG A 35 38.93 -2.45 -11.97
C ARG A 35 39.32 -1.73 -13.27
N ILE A 36 38.34 -1.43 -14.11
CA ILE A 36 38.60 -0.63 -15.34
C ILE A 36 39.10 0.77 -14.97
N LEU A 37 38.47 1.44 -14.02
CA LEU A 37 38.84 2.79 -13.58
C LEU A 37 40.22 2.83 -12.91
N GLU A 38 40.57 1.82 -12.12
CA GLU A 38 41.91 1.66 -11.54
C GLU A 38 42.99 1.57 -12.66
N ASN A 39 42.76 0.67 -13.62
CA ASN A 39 43.71 0.45 -14.75
C ASN A 39 43.84 1.68 -15.65
N LEU A 40 42.76 2.36 -15.95
CA LEU A 40 42.78 3.56 -16.80
C LEU A 40 43.25 4.80 -16.03
N GLY A 41 42.94 4.91 -14.74
CA GLY A 41 43.41 6.00 -13.88
C GLY A 41 44.91 6.00 -13.70
N ALA A 42 45.56 4.83 -13.76
CA ALA A 42 47.01 4.74 -13.78
C ALA A 42 47.65 5.36 -15.06
N LYS A 43 46.85 5.51 -16.13
CA LYS A 43 47.31 6.01 -17.44
C LYS A 43 46.79 7.41 -17.80
N SER A 44 45.78 7.88 -17.07
CA SER A 44 45.05 9.15 -17.35
C SER A 44 44.62 9.84 -16.06
N GLU A 45 45.21 11.02 -15.80
CA GLU A 45 44.82 11.83 -14.63
C GLU A 45 43.37 12.27 -14.68
N ILE A 46 42.84 12.58 -15.87
CA ILE A 46 41.42 12.96 -16.06
C ILE A 46 40.47 11.85 -15.55
N ILE A 47 40.78 10.60 -15.85
CA ILE A 47 39.98 9.45 -15.41
C ILE A 47 40.11 9.27 -13.89
N LYS A 48 41.30 9.38 -13.36
CA LYS A 48 41.58 9.27 -11.93
C LYS A 48 40.82 10.32 -11.12
N GLU A 49 40.83 11.58 -11.53
CA GLU A 49 40.12 12.68 -10.88
C GLU A 49 38.59 12.52 -10.94
N ASN A 50 38.07 11.88 -12.00
CA ASN A 50 36.64 11.71 -12.21
C ASN A 50 36.11 10.31 -11.85
N ALA A 51 36.95 9.39 -11.41
CA ALA A 51 36.56 8.00 -11.11
C ALA A 51 35.39 7.92 -10.13
N ALA A 52 35.41 8.70 -9.05
CA ALA A 52 34.33 8.75 -8.07
C ALA A 52 32.99 9.22 -8.67
N LYS A 53 33.01 10.21 -9.56
CA LYS A 53 31.80 10.69 -10.26
C LYS A 53 31.26 9.66 -11.24
N ILE A 54 32.15 8.93 -11.94
CA ILE A 54 31.77 7.84 -12.85
C ILE A 54 31.09 6.72 -12.06
N VAL A 55 31.62 6.32 -10.90
CA VAL A 55 31.01 5.34 -10.02
C VAL A 55 29.65 5.85 -9.50
N GLN A 56 29.54 7.12 -9.12
CA GLN A 56 28.27 7.71 -8.73
C GLN A 56 27.23 7.68 -9.86
N LEU A 57 27.61 8.03 -11.10
CA LEU A 57 26.71 7.92 -12.26
C LEU A 57 26.21 6.49 -12.47
N PHE A 58 27.09 5.50 -12.32
CA PHE A 58 26.73 4.10 -12.48
C PHE A 58 25.81 3.56 -11.38
N THR A 59 26.06 3.94 -10.13
CA THR A 59 25.34 3.43 -8.95
C THR A 59 24.11 4.23 -8.61
N PHE A 60 24.01 5.47 -9.10
CA PHE A 60 22.91 6.35 -8.76
C PHE A 60 21.56 5.82 -9.28
N ARG A 61 20.58 5.83 -8.40
CA ARG A 61 19.21 5.49 -8.73
C ARG A 61 18.28 6.59 -8.24
N ILE A 62 17.47 7.11 -9.15
CA ILE A 62 16.41 8.04 -8.77
C ILE A 62 15.38 7.25 -7.96
N PRO A 63 15.08 7.67 -6.71
CA PRO A 63 14.05 7.01 -5.95
C PRO A 63 12.70 7.07 -6.68
N TYR A 64 11.98 5.95 -6.76
CA TYR A 64 10.72 5.87 -7.49
C TYR A 64 9.66 6.87 -7.01
N TYR A 65 9.70 7.20 -5.72
CA TYR A 65 8.79 8.18 -5.09
C TYR A 65 9.15 9.65 -5.42
N VAL A 66 10.28 9.91 -6.05
CA VAL A 66 10.61 11.25 -6.57
C VAL A 66 9.94 11.51 -7.91
N GLY A 67 9.72 10.45 -8.69
CA GLY A 67 9.01 10.49 -9.96
C GLY A 67 9.77 11.13 -11.10
N PRO A 68 9.07 11.47 -12.18
CA PRO A 68 9.70 12.09 -13.34
C PRO A 68 10.32 13.43 -12.97
N ILE A 69 11.58 13.60 -13.33
CA ILE A 69 12.33 14.84 -13.13
C ILE A 69 12.32 15.58 -14.45
N HIS A 70 11.57 16.68 -14.50
CA HIS A 70 11.52 17.55 -15.67
C HIS A 70 12.61 18.63 -15.60
N ALA A 71 12.91 19.24 -16.74
CA ALA A 71 13.75 20.42 -16.82
C ALA A 71 13.17 21.58 -15.94
N ALA A 72 14.00 22.57 -15.64
CA ALA A 72 13.63 23.71 -14.83
C ALA A 72 12.26 24.30 -15.21
N GLY A 73 11.41 24.56 -14.22
CA GLY A 73 10.06 25.08 -14.40
C GLY A 73 8.97 24.03 -14.72
N GLY A 74 9.30 22.72 -14.78
CA GLY A 74 8.35 21.66 -15.16
C GLY A 74 7.32 21.32 -14.07
N GLY A 75 7.62 21.53 -12.81
CA GLY A 75 6.80 21.08 -11.68
C GLY A 75 5.40 21.69 -11.59
N GLU A 76 5.22 22.97 -11.94
CA GLU A 76 3.92 23.63 -11.99
C GLU A 76 3.20 23.47 -13.33
N LYS A 77 3.95 23.33 -14.42
CA LYS A 77 3.40 23.18 -15.77
C LYS A 77 2.95 21.74 -16.09
N ASP A 78 3.59 20.75 -15.51
CA ASP A 78 3.17 19.34 -15.66
C ASP A 78 2.45 18.85 -14.41
N LYS A 79 1.13 18.90 -14.44
CA LYS A 79 0.24 18.40 -13.38
C LYS A 79 0.42 16.91 -13.06
N PHE A 80 1.16 16.17 -13.88
CA PHE A 80 1.42 14.76 -13.69
C PHE A 80 2.79 14.46 -13.06
N SER A 81 3.65 15.46 -12.93
CA SER A 81 4.91 15.35 -12.20
C SER A 81 4.68 15.53 -10.70
N TRP A 82 5.39 14.75 -9.90
CA TRP A 82 5.39 14.90 -8.45
C TRP A 82 6.78 15.24 -7.89
N ALA A 83 7.81 15.27 -8.73
CA ALA A 83 9.13 15.73 -8.33
C ALA A 83 9.11 17.22 -7.98
N VAL A 84 9.63 17.57 -6.82
CA VAL A 84 9.75 18.94 -6.35
C VAL A 84 11.21 19.35 -6.40
N ARG A 85 11.51 20.44 -7.10
CA ARG A 85 12.85 21.00 -7.20
C ARG A 85 13.00 22.19 -6.24
N LYS A 86 14.15 22.26 -5.55
CA LYS A 86 14.55 23.38 -4.70
C LYS A 86 15.27 24.46 -5.48
N SER A 87 15.88 24.10 -6.64
CA SER A 87 16.59 25.05 -7.52
C SER A 87 16.47 24.61 -8.99
N ASP A 88 16.74 25.56 -9.90
CA ASP A 88 16.73 25.34 -11.35
C ASP A 88 18.09 24.87 -11.91
N GLU A 89 19.06 24.63 -11.04
CA GLU A 89 20.37 24.14 -11.44
C GLU A 89 20.30 22.79 -12.14
N LYS A 90 21.31 22.53 -12.99
CA LYS A 90 21.42 21.23 -13.68
C LYS A 90 21.60 20.10 -12.68
N LEU A 91 20.77 19.07 -12.81
CA LEU A 91 20.73 17.94 -11.89
C LEU A 91 21.80 16.91 -12.26
N TYR A 92 22.54 16.48 -11.26
CA TYR A 92 23.52 15.40 -11.31
C TYR A 92 23.38 14.47 -10.11
N PRO A 93 23.91 13.24 -10.13
CA PRO A 93 23.87 12.34 -8.98
C PRO A 93 24.47 12.92 -7.69
N TRP A 94 25.51 13.72 -7.81
CA TRP A 94 26.22 14.30 -6.66
C TRP A 94 25.58 15.55 -6.05
N ASN A 95 24.63 16.19 -6.73
CA ASN A 95 23.86 17.32 -6.21
C ASN A 95 22.36 17.03 -6.07
N PHE A 96 21.95 15.77 -6.19
CA PHE A 96 20.57 15.36 -6.22
C PHE A 96 19.80 15.84 -4.98
N ASP A 97 20.31 15.58 -3.78
CA ASP A 97 19.67 15.93 -2.51
C ASP A 97 19.62 17.46 -2.26
N GLN A 98 20.50 18.22 -2.90
CA GLN A 98 20.51 19.69 -2.85
C GLN A 98 19.43 20.27 -3.75
N ILE A 99 19.20 19.68 -4.91
CA ILE A 99 18.28 20.19 -5.92
C ILE A 99 16.86 19.62 -5.77
N ILE A 100 16.71 18.36 -5.35
CA ILE A 100 15.41 17.71 -5.21
C ILE A 100 14.97 17.72 -3.75
N ASP A 101 13.75 18.18 -3.52
CA ASP A 101 13.05 17.96 -2.26
C ASP A 101 12.42 16.56 -2.25
N THR A 102 13.16 15.60 -1.71
CA THR A 102 12.74 14.19 -1.67
C THR A 102 11.54 13.99 -0.76
N GLU A 103 11.43 14.76 0.34
CA GLU A 103 10.31 14.62 1.29
C GLU A 103 9.01 15.16 0.68
N GLU A 104 9.04 16.34 0.08
CA GLU A 104 7.85 16.92 -0.55
C GLU A 104 7.46 16.14 -1.82
N SER A 105 8.43 15.68 -2.59
CA SER A 105 8.20 14.78 -3.74
C SER A 105 7.53 13.48 -3.30
N ALA A 106 7.97 12.88 -2.20
CA ALA A 106 7.35 11.69 -1.64
C ALA A 106 5.91 11.95 -1.17
N LYS A 107 5.63 13.09 -0.53
CA LYS A 107 4.26 13.46 -0.14
C LYS A 107 3.33 13.61 -1.35
N ARG A 108 3.80 14.26 -2.42
CA ARG A 108 3.04 14.40 -3.68
C ARG A 108 2.80 13.04 -4.34
N PHE A 109 3.82 12.17 -4.34
CA PHE A 109 3.70 10.80 -4.82
C PHE A 109 2.64 10.02 -4.06
N ILE A 110 2.70 10.03 -2.73
CA ILE A 110 1.73 9.37 -1.85
C ILE A 110 0.31 9.83 -2.17
N ARG A 111 0.07 11.16 -2.17
CA ARG A 111 -1.23 11.75 -2.49
C ARG A 111 -1.74 11.29 -3.85
N ARG A 112 -0.85 11.17 -4.83
CA ARG A 112 -1.20 10.73 -6.18
C ARG A 112 -1.50 9.24 -6.28
N MET A 113 -0.78 8.41 -5.53
CA MET A 113 -0.89 6.94 -5.61
C MET A 113 -1.95 6.38 -4.65
N THR A 114 -2.35 7.13 -3.62
CA THR A 114 -3.42 6.73 -2.72
C THR A 114 -4.76 6.88 -3.43
N ASN A 115 -5.50 5.77 -3.53
CA ASN A 115 -6.84 5.79 -4.08
C ASN A 115 -7.82 6.49 -3.14
N LYS A 116 -8.97 6.90 -3.70
CA LYS A 116 -10.07 7.48 -2.93
C LYS A 116 -11.11 6.43 -2.56
N CYS A 117 -11.84 6.69 -1.49
CA CYS A 117 -12.90 5.83 -1.01
C CYS A 117 -14.00 5.67 -2.06
N THR A 118 -14.56 4.46 -2.16
CA THR A 118 -15.65 4.17 -3.10
C THR A 118 -16.93 4.95 -2.74
N TYR A 119 -17.18 5.18 -1.46
CA TYR A 119 -18.44 5.77 -0.99
C TYR A 119 -18.31 7.22 -0.50
N LEU A 120 -17.15 7.61 0.04
CA LEU A 120 -16.96 8.97 0.56
C LEU A 120 -16.04 9.78 -0.36
N TYR A 121 -16.58 10.86 -0.87
CA TYR A 121 -15.84 11.75 -1.78
C TYR A 121 -14.62 12.38 -1.09
N GLY A 122 -13.48 12.30 -1.74
CA GLY A 122 -12.23 12.92 -1.28
C GLY A 122 -11.47 12.15 -0.20
N GLU A 123 -12.06 11.14 0.45
CA GLU A 123 -11.42 10.37 1.52
C GLU A 123 -10.42 9.34 0.97
N ASP A 124 -9.29 9.22 1.63
CA ASP A 124 -8.25 8.26 1.26
C ASP A 124 -8.60 6.85 1.75
N VAL A 125 -8.27 5.84 0.94
CA VAL A 125 -8.48 4.44 1.31
C VAL A 125 -7.39 3.93 2.25
N LEU A 126 -7.74 2.92 3.04
CA LEU A 126 -6.80 2.19 3.88
C LEU A 126 -5.95 1.20 3.06
N PRO A 127 -4.73 0.90 3.48
CA PRO A 127 -3.97 -0.24 2.98
C PRO A 127 -4.75 -1.56 3.14
N LYS A 128 -4.55 -2.53 2.25
CA LYS A 128 -5.18 -3.85 2.37
C LYS A 128 -4.84 -4.58 3.66
N ASP A 129 -3.60 -4.44 4.11
CA ASP A 129 -3.08 -5.07 5.33
C ASP A 129 -3.28 -4.20 6.59
N SER A 130 -3.98 -3.03 6.50
CA SER A 130 -4.42 -2.24 7.65
C SER A 130 -5.16 -3.13 8.65
N LEU A 131 -4.95 -2.93 9.95
CA LEU A 131 -5.62 -3.70 11.00
C LEU A 131 -7.14 -3.54 10.90
N LEU A 132 -7.61 -2.31 10.67
CA LEU A 132 -9.02 -2.00 10.51
C LEU A 132 -9.58 -2.63 9.22
N TYR A 133 -8.90 -2.44 8.08
CA TYR A 133 -9.39 -2.95 6.80
C TYR A 133 -9.37 -4.47 6.76
N SER A 134 -8.35 -5.13 7.30
CA SER A 134 -8.29 -6.59 7.37
C SER A 134 -9.35 -7.16 8.32
N LYS A 135 -9.66 -6.49 9.45
CA LYS A 135 -10.78 -6.83 10.32
C LYS A 135 -12.11 -6.72 9.56
N PHE A 136 -12.33 -5.61 8.85
CA PHE A 136 -13.49 -5.43 7.98
C PHE A 136 -13.64 -6.60 6.99
N MET A 137 -12.57 -6.93 6.25
CA MET A 137 -12.60 -8.01 5.25
C MET A 137 -12.95 -9.37 5.86
N VAL A 138 -12.38 -9.70 7.02
CA VAL A 138 -12.68 -10.94 7.73
C VAL A 138 -14.14 -10.97 8.20
N LEU A 139 -14.65 -9.90 8.79
CA LEU A 139 -16.03 -9.85 9.25
C LEU A 139 -17.03 -9.91 8.09
N ASN A 140 -16.74 -9.18 7.01
CA ASN A 140 -17.57 -9.18 5.82
C ASN A 140 -17.65 -10.57 5.16
N GLU A 141 -16.54 -11.33 5.15
CA GLU A 141 -16.52 -12.70 4.64
C GLU A 141 -17.22 -13.67 5.61
N LEU A 142 -17.02 -13.54 6.93
CA LEU A 142 -17.70 -14.34 7.95
C LEU A 142 -19.23 -14.13 7.94
N ASN A 143 -19.71 -12.94 7.63
CA ASN A 143 -21.12 -12.64 7.55
C ASN A 143 -21.81 -13.31 6.35
N ASN A 144 -21.03 -13.85 5.41
CA ASN A 144 -21.56 -14.70 4.33
C ASN A 144 -21.59 -16.19 4.69
N LEU A 145 -20.90 -16.60 5.76
CA LEU A 145 -20.72 -18.00 6.13
C LEU A 145 -22.08 -18.65 6.47
N ARG A 146 -22.32 -19.80 5.89
CA ARG A 146 -23.51 -20.63 6.12
C ARG A 146 -23.09 -22.07 6.44
N LEU A 147 -23.84 -22.67 7.35
CA LEU A 147 -23.76 -24.09 7.69
C LEU A 147 -25.09 -24.74 7.32
N ASP A 148 -25.06 -25.77 6.45
CA ASP A 148 -26.25 -26.42 5.92
C ASP A 148 -27.31 -25.44 5.35
N GLY A 149 -26.82 -24.40 4.66
CA GLY A 149 -27.63 -23.35 4.06
C GLY A 149 -28.06 -22.21 4.99
N GLU A 150 -27.94 -22.36 6.31
CA GLU A 150 -28.35 -21.37 7.31
C GLU A 150 -27.18 -20.45 7.72
N LYS A 151 -27.46 -19.15 7.96
CA LYS A 151 -26.46 -18.21 8.52
C LYS A 151 -26.05 -18.67 9.92
N ILE A 152 -24.77 -18.54 10.23
CA ILE A 152 -24.26 -18.79 11.59
C ILE A 152 -24.78 -17.75 12.58
N SER A 153 -24.80 -18.07 13.87
CA SER A 153 -25.18 -17.08 14.89
C SER A 153 -24.08 -16.02 15.07
N VAL A 154 -24.46 -14.80 15.48
CA VAL A 154 -23.50 -13.73 15.80
C VAL A 154 -22.47 -14.17 16.84
N LYS A 155 -22.90 -14.88 17.88
CA LYS A 155 -22.01 -15.43 18.92
C LYS A 155 -20.97 -16.39 18.34
N LEU A 156 -21.39 -17.29 17.45
CA LEU A 156 -20.49 -18.22 16.79
C LEU A 156 -19.49 -17.48 15.86
N LYS A 157 -19.96 -16.50 15.10
CA LYS A 157 -19.09 -15.64 14.29
C LYS A 157 -17.99 -14.96 15.13
N GLN A 158 -18.41 -14.30 16.22
CA GLN A 158 -17.47 -13.62 17.13
C GLN A 158 -16.46 -14.61 17.74
N LYS A 159 -16.89 -15.83 18.07
CA LYS A 159 -16.04 -16.91 18.55
C LYS A 159 -15.04 -17.37 17.48
N ILE A 160 -15.48 -17.58 16.22
CA ILE A 160 -14.60 -17.90 15.09
C ILE A 160 -13.57 -16.79 14.89
N TYR A 161 -13.98 -15.53 14.93
CA TYR A 161 -13.05 -14.41 14.79
C TYR A 161 -11.98 -14.44 15.89
N ASN A 162 -12.37 -14.49 17.16
CA ASN A 162 -11.47 -14.40 18.30
C ASN A 162 -10.57 -15.63 18.46
N GLU A 163 -11.11 -16.83 18.26
CA GLU A 163 -10.43 -18.07 18.57
C GLU A 163 -9.78 -18.74 17.36
N LEU A 164 -10.20 -18.42 16.16
CA LEU A 164 -9.61 -18.99 14.97
C LEU A 164 -8.78 -17.96 14.19
N PHE A 165 -9.37 -16.82 13.79
CA PHE A 165 -8.63 -15.80 13.04
C PHE A 165 -7.54 -15.10 13.87
N CYS A 166 -7.81 -14.74 15.12
CA CYS A 166 -6.79 -14.12 16.00
C CYS A 166 -5.70 -15.08 16.47
N LYS A 167 -5.87 -16.39 16.29
CA LYS A 167 -4.88 -17.41 16.68
C LYS A 167 -4.20 -18.08 15.49
N THR A 168 -4.71 -17.90 14.26
CA THR A 168 -4.25 -18.62 13.07
C THR A 168 -4.04 -17.68 11.89
N ARG A 169 -2.82 -17.63 11.35
CA ARG A 169 -2.47 -16.76 10.20
C ARG A 169 -3.34 -17.00 8.96
N LYS A 170 -3.63 -18.28 8.65
CA LYS A 170 -4.47 -18.66 7.51
C LYS A 170 -5.55 -19.62 7.97
N VAL A 171 -6.80 -19.21 7.81
CA VAL A 171 -7.97 -20.02 8.11
C VAL A 171 -8.42 -20.72 6.83
N THR A 172 -8.36 -22.06 6.85
CA THR A 172 -8.84 -22.92 5.77
C THR A 172 -10.17 -23.55 6.15
N GLN A 173 -10.95 -24.02 5.18
CA GLN A 173 -12.18 -24.76 5.45
C GLN A 173 -11.93 -25.96 6.37
N LYS A 174 -10.78 -26.66 6.21
CA LYS A 174 -10.40 -27.78 7.08
C LYS A 174 -10.25 -27.33 8.54
N LYS A 175 -9.57 -26.20 8.77
CA LYS A 175 -9.39 -25.64 10.13
C LYS A 175 -10.72 -25.17 10.72
N LEU A 176 -11.56 -24.51 9.90
CA LEU A 176 -12.90 -24.10 10.32
C LEU A 176 -13.72 -25.33 10.72
N ARG A 177 -13.79 -26.35 9.89
CA ARG A 177 -14.51 -27.61 10.19
C ARG A 177 -14.03 -28.25 11.50
N SER A 178 -12.72 -28.37 11.67
CA SER A 178 -12.13 -28.92 12.89
C SER A 178 -12.47 -28.07 14.13
N PHE A 179 -12.52 -26.75 13.98
CA PHE A 179 -12.94 -25.84 15.03
C PHE A 179 -14.41 -26.04 15.40
N LEU A 180 -15.31 -26.07 14.42
CA LEU A 180 -16.75 -26.25 14.62
C LEU A 180 -17.10 -27.59 15.30
N ILE A 181 -16.41 -28.68 14.92
CA ILE A 181 -16.56 -30.00 15.55
C ILE A 181 -16.10 -29.94 17.01
N ARG A 182 -14.93 -29.36 17.28
CA ARG A 182 -14.40 -29.22 18.64
C ARG A 182 -15.33 -28.43 19.55
N GLU A 183 -15.98 -27.40 19.01
CA GLU A 183 -16.93 -26.57 19.74
C GLU A 183 -18.32 -27.19 19.86
N GLY A 184 -18.53 -28.41 19.33
CA GLY A 184 -19.83 -29.10 19.38
C GLY A 184 -20.93 -28.43 18.55
N VAL A 185 -20.56 -27.58 17.60
CA VAL A 185 -21.54 -26.83 16.77
C VAL A 185 -22.11 -27.70 15.67
N THR A 186 -21.34 -28.65 15.17
CA THR A 186 -21.73 -29.46 14.02
C THR A 186 -21.00 -30.80 14.00
N GLU A 187 -21.53 -31.73 13.20
CA GLU A 187 -20.92 -33.00 12.88
C GLU A 187 -19.97 -32.90 11.68
N LYS A 188 -19.28 -34.03 11.34
CA LYS A 188 -18.31 -34.07 10.24
C LYS A 188 -18.90 -33.79 8.85
N THR A 189 -20.19 -33.99 8.67
CA THR A 189 -20.92 -33.94 7.39
C THR A 189 -21.48 -32.57 7.05
N VAL A 190 -21.31 -31.54 7.91
CA VAL A 190 -21.86 -30.21 7.68
C VAL A 190 -21.41 -29.62 6.33
N GLU A 191 -22.34 -29.06 5.59
CA GLU A 191 -22.05 -28.29 4.40
C GLU A 191 -21.64 -26.87 4.78
N ILE A 192 -20.45 -26.46 4.34
CA ILE A 192 -19.94 -25.10 4.54
C ILE A 192 -20.10 -24.35 3.21
N SER A 193 -20.92 -23.29 3.20
CA SER A 193 -21.20 -22.46 2.03
C SER A 193 -21.14 -20.97 2.36
N GLY A 194 -21.39 -20.10 1.37
CA GLY A 194 -21.29 -18.64 1.51
C GLY A 194 -19.87 -18.09 1.41
N ILE A 195 -18.86 -18.94 1.36
CA ILE A 195 -17.46 -18.61 1.08
C ILE A 195 -16.97 -19.46 -0.09
N ASP A 196 -16.07 -18.89 -0.90
CA ASP A 196 -15.51 -19.56 -2.08
C ASP A 196 -14.20 -20.28 -1.72
N GLY A 197 -14.33 -21.54 -1.26
CA GLY A 197 -13.21 -22.34 -0.79
C GLY A 197 -12.69 -21.90 0.58
N ASP A 198 -11.38 -21.70 0.71
CA ASP A 198 -10.76 -21.16 1.92
C ASP A 198 -11.06 -19.67 2.06
N PHE A 199 -11.02 -19.16 3.30
CA PHE A 199 -11.12 -17.73 3.54
C PHE A 199 -10.01 -16.96 2.80
N LYS A 200 -10.41 -15.92 2.06
CA LYS A 200 -9.49 -15.03 1.33
C LYS A 200 -8.94 -13.94 2.24
N ALA A 201 -9.77 -13.48 3.20
CA ALA A 201 -9.36 -12.52 4.20
C ALA A 201 -8.52 -13.16 5.31
N SER A 202 -7.58 -12.40 5.84
CA SER A 202 -6.73 -12.83 6.95
C SER A 202 -6.27 -11.61 7.76
N LEU A 203 -5.85 -11.84 9.01
CA LEU A 203 -5.31 -10.83 9.90
C LEU A 203 -3.76 -10.79 9.82
N LYS A 204 -3.20 -10.66 8.62
CA LYS A 204 -1.75 -10.76 8.38
C LYS A 204 -0.95 -9.80 9.27
N ALA A 205 -1.23 -8.51 9.20
CA ALA A 205 -0.51 -7.51 9.99
C ALA A 205 -0.69 -7.72 11.50
N TYR A 206 -1.89 -8.10 11.97
CA TYR A 206 -2.12 -8.43 13.37
C TYR A 206 -1.16 -9.53 13.87
N HIS A 207 -1.01 -10.62 13.11
CA HIS A 207 -0.10 -11.71 13.46
C HIS A 207 1.36 -11.27 13.38
N ASP A 208 1.74 -10.50 12.36
CA ASP A 208 3.10 -9.99 12.20
C ASP A 208 3.52 -9.11 13.39
N PHE A 209 2.66 -8.19 13.82
CA PHE A 209 2.92 -7.35 14.98
C PHE A 209 3.00 -8.18 16.28
N LYS A 210 2.11 -9.15 16.46
CA LYS A 210 2.10 -10.03 17.61
C LYS A 210 3.38 -10.86 17.73
N GLU A 211 3.93 -11.33 16.62
CA GLU A 211 5.13 -12.17 16.59
C GLU A 211 6.43 -11.36 16.65
N LYS A 212 6.49 -10.25 15.89
CA LYS A 212 7.75 -9.51 15.70
C LYS A 212 7.94 -8.32 16.65
N LEU A 213 6.88 -7.82 17.25
CA LEU A 213 6.90 -6.65 18.11
C LEU A 213 6.31 -6.95 19.50
N THR A 214 6.52 -8.17 19.99
CA THR A 214 6.11 -8.57 21.33
C THR A 214 6.74 -7.66 22.38
N GLY A 215 5.91 -7.15 23.32
CA GLY A 215 6.36 -6.27 24.40
C GLY A 215 6.63 -4.81 24.01
N VAL A 216 6.36 -4.41 22.78
CA VAL A 216 6.42 -3.01 22.36
C VAL A 216 5.08 -2.35 22.61
N ALA A 217 5.07 -1.26 23.36
CA ALA A 217 3.86 -0.47 23.59
C ALA A 217 3.59 0.43 22.35
N LEU A 218 2.84 -0.11 21.39
CA LEU A 218 2.35 0.64 20.21
C LEU A 218 0.84 0.74 20.30
N SER A 219 0.31 1.95 20.13
CA SER A 219 -1.12 2.16 19.95
C SER A 219 -1.62 1.50 18.68
N GLN A 220 -2.93 1.44 18.48
CA GLN A 220 -3.48 0.95 17.21
C GLN A 220 -3.15 1.90 16.06
N GLU A 221 -3.18 3.20 16.32
CA GLU A 221 -2.80 4.25 15.39
C GLU A 221 -1.34 4.13 14.95
N ASP A 222 -0.41 3.90 15.90
CA ASP A 222 1.00 3.66 15.59
C ASP A 222 1.19 2.48 14.66
N LYS A 223 0.48 1.38 14.89
CA LYS A 223 0.55 0.18 14.04
C LYS A 223 0.02 0.47 12.63
N GLU A 224 -1.09 1.20 12.52
CA GLU A 224 -1.65 1.60 11.23
C GLU A 224 -0.69 2.52 10.46
N GLU A 225 -0.05 3.47 11.15
CA GLU A 225 0.95 4.35 10.54
C GLU A 225 2.20 3.58 10.09
N ILE A 226 2.65 2.59 10.86
CA ILE A 226 3.74 1.68 10.47
C ILE A 226 3.35 0.88 9.23
N ILE A 227 2.12 0.34 9.15
CA ILE A 227 1.63 -0.38 7.97
C ILE A 227 1.62 0.53 6.76
N LEU A 228 1.13 1.76 6.91
CA LEU A 228 1.12 2.76 5.85
C LEU A 228 2.54 3.06 5.35
N ASN A 229 3.50 3.27 6.25
CA ASN A 229 4.90 3.50 5.87
C ASN A 229 5.50 2.31 5.11
N ILE A 230 5.16 1.06 5.49
CA ILE A 230 5.64 -0.13 4.78
C ILE A 230 5.03 -0.21 3.38
N VAL A 231 3.73 0.08 3.22
CA VAL A 231 3.07 0.07 1.89
C VAL A 231 3.67 1.14 0.97
N LEU A 232 3.99 2.30 1.51
CA LEU A 232 4.50 3.44 0.75
C LEU A 232 5.99 3.35 0.42
N PHE A 233 6.79 2.86 1.35
CA PHE A 233 8.26 2.94 1.29
C PHE A 233 8.97 1.59 1.48
N GLY A 234 8.24 0.48 1.49
CA GLY A 234 8.81 -0.85 1.73
C GLY A 234 9.88 -1.28 0.74
N ASP A 235 9.84 -0.76 -0.48
CA ASP A 235 10.86 -1.02 -1.52
C ASP A 235 12.17 -0.24 -1.28
N ASP A 236 12.11 0.89 -0.57
CA ASP A 236 13.28 1.66 -0.13
C ASP A 236 13.48 1.51 1.38
N LYS A 237 14.16 0.44 1.77
CA LYS A 237 14.41 0.13 3.18
C LYS A 237 15.23 1.19 3.93
N LYS A 238 16.06 1.95 3.22
CA LYS A 238 16.84 3.04 3.83
C LYS A 238 15.91 4.18 4.24
N LEU A 239 15.05 4.61 3.32
CA LEU A 239 14.07 5.65 3.59
C LEU A 239 13.06 5.20 4.65
N LEU A 240 12.54 3.97 4.54
CA LEU A 240 11.62 3.40 5.53
C LEU A 240 12.24 3.46 6.94
N LYS A 241 13.50 3.03 7.09
CA LYS A 241 14.23 3.12 8.36
C LYS A 241 14.30 4.55 8.90
N GLN A 242 14.72 5.50 8.07
CA GLN A 242 14.82 6.91 8.46
C GLN A 242 13.48 7.48 8.93
N ARG A 243 12.40 7.17 8.23
CA ARG A 243 11.05 7.61 8.60
C ARG A 243 10.60 6.97 9.92
N LEU A 244 10.79 5.67 10.09
CA LEU A 244 10.45 4.98 11.34
C LEU A 244 11.22 5.54 12.53
N HIS A 245 12.51 5.83 12.41
CA HIS A 245 13.28 6.48 13.45
C HIS A 245 12.74 7.88 13.82
N LYS A 246 12.36 8.66 12.81
CA LYS A 246 11.83 10.02 13.00
C LYS A 246 10.45 10.00 13.66
N GLN A 247 9.57 9.09 13.24
CA GLN A 247 8.19 9.03 13.70
C GLN A 247 8.02 8.25 15.01
N PHE A 248 8.85 7.24 15.23
CA PHE A 248 8.78 6.34 16.39
C PHE A 248 10.12 6.29 17.13
N PRO A 249 10.54 7.37 17.82
CA PRO A 249 11.85 7.46 18.48
C PRO A 249 12.02 6.44 19.62
N ASN A 250 10.92 5.88 20.12
CA ASN A 250 10.93 4.86 21.19
C ASN A 250 11.22 3.44 20.67
N LEU A 251 11.25 3.23 19.35
CA LEU A 251 11.58 1.93 18.79
C LEU A 251 13.10 1.72 18.77
N THR A 252 13.54 0.57 19.20
CA THR A 252 14.94 0.16 19.13
C THR A 252 15.36 -0.18 17.69
N GLU A 253 16.67 -0.14 17.38
CA GLU A 253 17.21 -0.56 16.08
C GLU A 253 16.76 -1.97 15.67
N ASN A 254 16.71 -2.92 16.61
CA ASN A 254 16.26 -4.28 16.33
C ASN A 254 14.79 -4.35 15.97
N GLN A 255 13.94 -3.55 16.62
CA GLN A 255 12.52 -3.47 16.31
C GLN A 255 12.30 -2.84 14.93
N ILE A 256 12.98 -1.75 14.61
CA ILE A 256 12.93 -1.11 13.29
C ILE A 256 13.43 -2.09 12.21
N LYS A 257 14.53 -2.80 12.47
CA LYS A 257 15.01 -3.85 11.56
C LYS A 257 13.96 -4.93 11.34
N SER A 258 13.27 -5.37 12.40
CA SER A 258 12.18 -6.35 12.29
C SER A 258 11.02 -5.82 11.46
N ILE A 259 10.61 -4.55 11.66
CA ILE A 259 9.56 -3.89 10.86
C ILE A 259 9.97 -3.84 9.38
N THR A 260 11.21 -3.47 9.06
CA THR A 260 11.69 -3.39 7.67
C THR A 260 11.75 -4.73 6.94
N THR A 261 11.60 -5.86 7.64
CA THR A 261 11.44 -7.19 7.02
C THR A 261 10.00 -7.49 6.60
N LEU A 262 9.04 -6.72 7.10
CA LEU A 262 7.64 -6.87 6.72
C LEU A 262 7.41 -6.38 5.29
N SER A 263 6.42 -6.98 4.63
CA SER A 263 6.02 -6.58 3.28
C SER A 263 4.50 -6.56 3.19
N TYR A 264 3.96 -5.35 2.99
CA TYR A 264 2.54 -5.10 2.76
C TYR A 264 2.38 -4.40 1.44
N GLN A 265 1.33 -4.76 0.68
CA GLN A 265 1.12 -4.22 -0.66
C GLN A 265 -0.35 -4.01 -0.95
N GLY A 266 -0.60 -2.95 -1.72
CA GLY A 266 -1.92 -2.64 -2.26
C GLY A 266 -2.83 -1.89 -1.30
N TRP A 267 -3.87 -1.34 -1.90
CA TRP A 267 -4.85 -0.48 -1.26
C TRP A 267 -6.20 -1.17 -1.18
N GLY A 268 -6.94 -0.89 -0.12
CA GLY A 268 -8.35 -1.21 -0.02
C GLY A 268 -9.21 -0.33 -0.92
N ARG A 269 -10.52 -0.36 -0.68
CA ARG A 269 -11.51 0.46 -1.40
C ARG A 269 -12.27 1.41 -0.48
N LEU A 270 -12.05 1.32 0.83
CA LEU A 270 -12.80 2.04 1.85
C LEU A 270 -11.85 2.84 2.73
N SER A 271 -12.29 4.00 3.16
CA SER A 271 -11.58 4.85 4.12
C SER A 271 -11.87 4.42 5.55
N ARG A 272 -11.01 4.85 6.49
CA ARG A 272 -11.27 4.72 7.93
C ARG A 272 -12.59 5.37 8.32
N LYS A 273 -12.82 6.58 7.81
CA LYS A 273 -14.03 7.35 8.11
C LYS A 273 -15.30 6.61 7.69
N PHE A 274 -15.30 5.98 6.52
CA PHE A 274 -16.44 5.15 6.09
C PHE A 274 -16.71 4.00 7.05
N LEU A 275 -15.67 3.33 7.54
CA LEU A 275 -15.81 2.16 8.40
C LEU A 275 -16.19 2.50 9.85
N GLU A 276 -15.67 3.60 10.40
CA GLU A 276 -15.80 3.94 11.83
C GLU A 276 -16.67 5.15 12.13
N GLU A 277 -16.82 6.12 11.22
CA GLU A 277 -17.51 7.39 11.49
C GLU A 277 -18.85 7.54 10.75
N ILE A 278 -19.06 6.82 9.64
CA ILE A 278 -20.39 6.73 9.02
C ILE A 278 -21.25 5.86 9.93
N THR A 279 -22.32 6.43 10.44
CA THR A 279 -23.19 5.80 11.44
C THR A 279 -24.65 5.81 11.01
N ALA A 280 -25.38 4.82 11.50
CA ALA A 280 -26.83 4.73 11.32
C ALA A 280 -27.47 4.10 12.56
N PRO A 281 -28.76 4.36 12.83
CA PRO A 281 -29.50 3.66 13.89
C PRO A 281 -29.68 2.20 13.53
N ALA A 282 -29.42 1.32 14.49
CA ALA A 282 -29.74 -0.11 14.38
C ALA A 282 -31.26 -0.33 14.25
N PRO A 283 -31.73 -1.15 13.31
CA PRO A 283 -33.16 -1.30 13.03
C PRO A 283 -34.01 -1.72 14.26
N GLU A 284 -33.46 -2.61 15.09
CA GLU A 284 -34.20 -3.18 16.22
C GLU A 284 -34.04 -2.38 17.51
N THR A 285 -32.86 -1.85 17.80
CA THR A 285 -32.52 -1.23 19.10
C THR A 285 -32.49 0.30 19.04
N GLY A 286 -32.33 0.88 17.86
CA GLY A 286 -32.11 2.32 17.67
C GLY A 286 -30.75 2.80 18.13
N GLU A 287 -29.85 1.91 18.57
CA GLU A 287 -28.47 2.24 18.91
C GLU A 287 -27.72 2.76 17.67
N VAL A 288 -26.83 3.72 17.86
CA VAL A 288 -26.04 4.27 16.77
C VAL A 288 -24.83 3.36 16.52
N TRP A 289 -24.82 2.72 15.36
CA TRP A 289 -23.74 1.83 14.93
C TRP A 289 -22.92 2.43 13.79
N SER A 290 -21.61 2.23 13.84
CA SER A 290 -20.76 2.36 12.66
C SER A 290 -20.87 1.11 11.77
N ILE A 291 -20.35 1.18 10.55
CA ILE A 291 -20.25 0.00 9.66
C ILE A 291 -19.53 -1.16 10.37
N MET A 292 -18.45 -0.88 11.10
CA MET A 292 -17.70 -1.92 11.83
C MET A 292 -18.52 -2.52 12.98
N ASN A 293 -19.29 -1.70 13.69
CA ASN A 293 -20.17 -2.19 14.75
C ASN A 293 -21.29 -3.06 14.17
N ALA A 294 -21.93 -2.61 13.11
CA ALA A 294 -22.97 -3.38 12.44
C ALA A 294 -22.48 -4.73 11.91
N LEU A 295 -21.30 -4.75 11.27
CA LEU A 295 -20.66 -6.01 10.85
C LEU A 295 -20.33 -6.96 12.01
N TRP A 296 -20.04 -6.42 13.19
CA TRP A 296 -19.75 -7.22 14.37
C TRP A 296 -21.01 -7.76 15.05
N GLU A 297 -22.06 -6.93 15.17
CA GLU A 297 -23.28 -7.23 15.91
C GLU A 297 -24.34 -7.96 15.06
N THR A 298 -24.21 -7.98 13.72
CA THR A 298 -25.12 -8.67 12.81
C THR A 298 -24.42 -9.72 11.98
N ASN A 299 -25.17 -10.53 11.22
CA ASN A 299 -24.65 -11.41 10.18
C ASN A 299 -24.89 -10.84 8.76
N ASP A 300 -24.97 -9.53 8.64
CA ASP A 300 -25.15 -8.87 7.37
C ASP A 300 -23.79 -8.38 6.82
N ASN A 301 -23.53 -8.70 5.56
CA ASN A 301 -22.35 -8.20 4.87
C ASN A 301 -22.52 -6.73 4.49
N LEU A 302 -21.45 -6.08 4.02
CA LEU A 302 -21.47 -4.66 3.67
C LEU A 302 -22.61 -4.30 2.70
N MET A 303 -22.89 -5.13 1.69
CA MET A 303 -23.94 -4.82 0.71
C MET A 303 -25.33 -4.86 1.35
N GLN A 304 -25.55 -5.75 2.30
CA GLN A 304 -26.78 -5.81 3.06
C GLN A 304 -26.90 -4.61 4.01
N LEU A 305 -25.82 -4.21 4.70
CA LEU A 305 -25.80 -3.02 5.54
C LEU A 305 -26.05 -1.72 4.74
N LEU A 306 -25.65 -1.67 3.48
CA LEU A 306 -25.92 -0.53 2.59
C LEU A 306 -27.28 -0.60 1.90
N SER A 307 -28.12 -1.60 2.23
CA SER A 307 -29.50 -1.65 1.76
C SER A 307 -30.39 -0.64 2.52
N GLN A 308 -31.63 -0.48 2.06
CA GLN A 308 -32.57 0.48 2.63
C GLN A 308 -32.97 0.18 4.09
N GLU A 309 -32.72 -1.04 4.56
CA GLU A 309 -33.01 -1.44 5.93
C GLU A 309 -32.18 -0.70 6.99
N TYR A 310 -30.91 -0.44 6.62
CA TYR A 310 -29.94 0.24 7.48
C TYR A 310 -29.63 1.63 6.96
N LYS A 311 -30.08 2.65 7.25
CA LYS A 311 -29.91 4.03 6.75
C LYS A 311 -28.46 4.54 6.54
N PHE A 312 -27.47 3.64 6.40
CA PHE A 312 -26.07 4.03 6.17
C PHE A 312 -25.88 4.83 4.88
N MET A 313 -26.66 4.52 3.82
CA MET A 313 -26.55 5.27 2.58
C MET A 313 -27.05 6.71 2.71
N GLU A 314 -28.07 6.97 3.56
CA GLU A 314 -28.49 8.34 3.87
C GLU A 314 -27.34 9.15 4.49
N SER A 315 -26.59 8.56 5.45
CA SER A 315 -25.43 9.20 6.08
C SER A 315 -24.26 9.40 5.10
N VAL A 316 -24.08 8.49 4.14
CA VAL A 316 -23.11 8.65 3.05
C VAL A 316 -23.49 9.82 2.13
N GLU A 317 -24.75 9.94 1.76
CA GLU A 317 -25.27 11.01 0.93
C GLU A 317 -25.16 12.37 1.66
N GLU A 318 -25.50 12.40 2.93
CA GLU A 318 -25.33 13.58 3.78
C GLU A 318 -23.84 14.02 3.84
N TYR A 319 -22.92 13.07 4.08
CA TYR A 319 -21.50 13.35 4.09
C TYR A 319 -21.01 13.93 2.76
N ASN A 320 -21.45 13.37 1.62
CA ASN A 320 -21.02 13.80 0.28
C ASN A 320 -21.72 15.11 -0.15
N SER A 321 -22.85 15.46 0.47
CA SER A 321 -23.60 16.66 0.13
C SER A 321 -22.74 17.92 0.30
N GLY A 322 -22.63 18.69 -0.78
CA GLY A 322 -21.82 19.91 -0.84
C GLY A 322 -20.30 19.70 -0.94
N ARG A 323 -19.81 18.46 -0.90
CA ARG A 323 -18.38 18.13 -1.07
C ARG A 323 -18.02 17.74 -2.49
N GLU A 324 -18.98 17.23 -3.24
CA GLU A 324 -18.78 16.92 -4.66
C GLU A 324 -18.58 18.20 -5.45
N ASP A 325 -17.34 18.41 -5.91
CA ASP A 325 -17.07 19.48 -6.86
C ASP A 325 -17.65 19.07 -8.22
N ARG A 326 -18.79 19.66 -8.56
CA ARG A 326 -19.46 19.48 -9.86
C ARG A 326 -18.71 20.15 -11.01
N THR A 327 -17.65 20.90 -10.73
CA THR A 327 -16.78 21.46 -11.75
C THR A 327 -15.82 20.38 -12.23
N LEU A 328 -15.67 20.28 -13.54
CA LEU A 328 -14.68 19.35 -14.14
C LEU A 328 -13.29 19.99 -14.06
N SER A 329 -12.77 20.09 -12.83
CA SER A 329 -11.41 20.56 -12.52
C SER A 329 -10.44 19.39 -12.43
N TYR A 330 -9.13 19.68 -12.49
CA TYR A 330 -8.11 18.65 -12.23
C TYR A 330 -8.24 18.08 -10.82
N GLU A 331 -8.55 18.92 -9.85
CA GLU A 331 -8.69 18.56 -8.45
C GLU A 331 -9.92 17.66 -8.21
N SER A 332 -11.06 17.98 -8.83
CA SER A 332 -12.25 17.12 -8.73
C SER A 332 -11.99 15.71 -9.27
N ILE A 333 -11.24 15.60 -10.38
CA ILE A 333 -10.84 14.30 -10.93
C ILE A 333 -9.90 13.54 -9.98
N GLN A 334 -8.97 14.23 -9.31
CA GLN A 334 -8.10 13.58 -8.33
C GLN A 334 -8.86 13.01 -7.12
N ASN A 335 -9.97 13.61 -6.75
CA ASN A 335 -10.81 13.20 -5.63
C ASN A 335 -11.81 12.07 -5.98
N THR A 336 -11.91 11.65 -7.24
CA THR A 336 -12.76 10.53 -7.64
C THR A 336 -12.08 9.18 -7.42
N TYR A 337 -12.88 8.14 -7.20
CA TYR A 337 -12.38 6.76 -7.20
C TYR A 337 -12.05 6.32 -8.63
N ALA A 338 -10.79 6.35 -8.99
CA ALA A 338 -10.30 5.84 -10.27
C ALA A 338 -8.78 5.60 -10.21
N SER A 339 -8.26 4.72 -11.07
CA SER A 339 -6.82 4.54 -11.17
C SER A 339 -6.13 5.80 -11.71
N PRO A 340 -4.84 6.04 -11.39
CA PRO A 340 -4.10 7.20 -11.89
C PRO A 340 -4.10 7.31 -13.43
N SER A 341 -4.09 6.19 -14.15
CA SER A 341 -4.16 6.16 -15.61
C SER A 341 -5.51 6.64 -16.12
N VAL A 342 -6.61 6.19 -15.50
CA VAL A 342 -7.98 6.61 -15.85
C VAL A 342 -8.16 8.10 -15.54
N LYS A 343 -7.71 8.59 -14.39
CA LYS A 343 -7.75 10.02 -14.05
C LYS A 343 -7.03 10.87 -15.09
N ARG A 344 -5.86 10.41 -15.56
CA ARG A 344 -5.09 11.08 -16.60
C ARG A 344 -5.86 11.12 -17.93
N GLN A 345 -6.48 10.01 -18.34
CA GLN A 345 -7.29 9.95 -19.55
C GLN A 345 -8.49 10.89 -19.48
N ILE A 346 -9.23 10.89 -18.37
CA ILE A 346 -10.35 11.80 -18.15
C ILE A 346 -9.88 13.25 -18.29
N TRP A 347 -8.77 13.61 -17.66
CA TRP A 347 -8.22 14.97 -17.75
C TRP A 347 -7.85 15.34 -19.19
N GLN A 348 -7.15 14.46 -19.91
CA GLN A 348 -6.79 14.70 -21.32
C GLN A 348 -8.02 14.87 -22.20
N THR A 349 -9.03 14.01 -22.04
CA THR A 349 -10.30 14.12 -22.76
C THR A 349 -10.98 15.48 -22.50
N LEU A 350 -10.99 15.94 -21.24
CA LEU A 350 -11.54 17.25 -20.89
C LEU A 350 -10.79 18.40 -21.54
N GLN A 351 -9.46 18.35 -21.68
CA GLN A 351 -8.71 19.38 -22.38
C GLN A 351 -9.11 19.42 -23.85
N VAL A 352 -9.19 18.26 -24.52
CA VAL A 352 -9.63 18.19 -25.92
C VAL A 352 -11.06 18.75 -26.10
N VAL A 353 -11.99 18.37 -25.21
CA VAL A 353 -13.36 18.90 -25.25
C VAL A 353 -13.38 20.43 -25.06
N LYS A 354 -12.57 20.97 -24.17
CA LYS A 354 -12.45 22.43 -23.97
C LYS A 354 -11.89 23.13 -25.21
N GLU A 355 -10.87 22.53 -25.86
CA GLU A 355 -10.32 23.07 -27.10
C GLU A 355 -11.35 23.07 -28.23
N ILE A 356 -12.08 21.94 -28.43
CA ILE A 356 -13.15 21.84 -29.43
C ILE A 356 -14.20 22.91 -29.16
N ARG A 357 -14.66 23.07 -27.93
CA ARG A 357 -15.64 24.10 -27.56
C ARG A 357 -15.16 25.51 -27.87
N THR A 358 -13.87 25.79 -27.64
CA THR A 358 -13.28 27.10 -27.92
C THR A 358 -13.22 27.38 -29.41
N VAL A 359 -13.03 26.35 -30.26
CA VAL A 359 -12.95 26.49 -31.72
C VAL A 359 -14.34 26.58 -32.32
N MET A 360 -15.33 25.91 -31.74
CA MET A 360 -16.69 25.89 -32.27
C MET A 360 -17.56 27.07 -31.82
N GLY A 361 -17.12 27.88 -30.87
CA GLY A 361 -17.85 29.04 -30.32
C GLY A 361 -18.70 28.64 -29.13
#